data_90ee83f74143e6020fbe69fda9b9d3c3
#
_entry.id   90ee83f74143e6020fbe69fda9b9d3c3
#
_cell.length_a   1.000
_cell.length_b   1.000
_cell.length_c   1.000
_cell.angle_alpha   90.00
_cell.angle_beta   90.00
_cell.angle_gamma   90.00
#
_symmetry.space_group_name_H-M   'P 1'
#
loop_
_entity.id
_entity.type
_entity.pdbx_description
1 polymer ?
#
loop_
_entity_poly.entity_id
_entity_poly.type
_entity_poly.pdbx_seq_one_letter_code
_entity_poly.pdbx_strand_id
1 'polypeptide(L)'
;MFSLQRFLSNSDKFFDLLEASAGEAHQAVHALMGLIQTPPDQQTLDEFILRRREDKRITQEMTSLLCSAFITPLEREDIESLSHALYRIPKTIEKFAERLLVSRLQIGAEAFLGQAQLLEKATDTVFDMVRQLRHGPHLDKIQEAN
;
A
#
# COMPACT_ATOMS: atom_id res chain seq x y z
N MET A 1 -2.00 -7.38 -35.13
CA MET A 1 -1.03 -6.39 -34.67
C MET A 1 -1.29 -6.14 -33.19
N PHE A 2 -0.55 -6.80 -32.33
CA PHE A 2 -0.61 -6.47 -30.89
C PHE A 2 0.13 -5.14 -30.72
N SER A 3 -0.64 -4.11 -30.45
CA SER A 3 -0.11 -2.74 -30.39
C SER A 3 0.82 -2.59 -29.21
N LEU A 4 2.05 -2.14 -29.47
CA LEU A 4 3.02 -1.70 -28.47
C LEU A 4 2.38 -0.71 -27.48
N GLN A 5 1.43 0.10 -27.94
CA GLN A 5 0.61 1.01 -27.14
C GLN A 5 -0.21 0.29 -26.06
N ARG A 6 -0.77 -0.90 -26.35
CA ARG A 6 -1.56 -1.67 -25.37
C ARG A 6 -0.66 -2.29 -24.29
N PHE A 7 0.55 -2.67 -24.67
CA PHE A 7 1.56 -3.15 -23.73
C PHE A 7 1.99 -2.05 -22.75
N LEU A 8 2.35 -0.87 -23.28
CA LEU A 8 2.76 0.28 -22.46
C LEU A 8 1.63 0.72 -21.51
N SER A 9 0.39 0.81 -22.02
CA SER A 9 -0.78 1.18 -21.21
C SER A 9 -1.08 0.17 -20.09
N ASN A 10 -0.88 -1.12 -20.32
CA ASN A 10 -1.06 -2.14 -19.29
C ASN A 10 0.07 -2.10 -18.25
N SER A 11 1.31 -1.86 -18.68
CA SER A 11 2.46 -1.74 -17.78
C SER A 11 2.27 -0.58 -16.80
N ASP A 12 1.85 0.58 -17.29
CA ASP A 12 1.56 1.74 -16.44
C ASP A 12 0.47 1.43 -15.41
N LYS A 13 -0.58 0.71 -15.82
CA LYS A 13 -1.67 0.34 -14.93
C LYS A 13 -1.24 -0.58 -13.78
N PHE A 14 -0.29 -1.49 -14.01
CA PHE A 14 0.28 -2.31 -12.92
C PHE A 14 0.98 -1.43 -11.87
N PHE A 15 1.81 -0.50 -12.33
CA PHE A 15 2.49 0.43 -11.42
C PHE A 15 1.52 1.36 -10.72
N ASP A 16 0.51 1.89 -11.40
CA ASP A 16 -0.53 2.72 -10.79
C ASP A 16 -1.25 2.00 -9.65
N LEU A 17 -1.58 0.72 -9.82
CA LEU A 17 -2.23 -0.09 -8.79
C LEU A 17 -1.29 -0.41 -7.62
N LEU A 18 -0.01 -0.69 -7.86
CA LEU A 18 0.97 -0.90 -6.80
C LEU A 18 1.20 0.38 -5.99
N GLU A 19 1.35 1.51 -6.67
CA GLU A 19 1.50 2.83 -6.05
C GLU A 19 0.25 3.21 -5.23
N ALA A 20 -0.94 2.94 -5.75
CA ALA A 20 -2.19 3.17 -5.04
C ALA A 20 -2.29 2.31 -3.77
N SER A 21 -1.92 1.02 -3.84
CA SER A 21 -1.92 0.13 -2.67
C SER A 21 -0.90 0.58 -1.60
N ALA A 22 0.30 1.00 -2.01
CA ALA A 22 1.29 1.57 -1.09
C ALA A 22 0.78 2.89 -0.47
N GLY A 23 0.06 3.71 -1.24
CA GLY A 23 -0.63 4.91 -0.76
C GLY A 23 -1.67 4.60 0.31
N GLU A 24 -2.48 3.54 0.14
CA GLU A 24 -3.45 3.12 1.17
C GLU A 24 -2.77 2.63 2.45
N ALA A 25 -1.62 1.97 2.36
CA ALA A 25 -0.82 1.60 3.51
C ALA A 25 -0.35 2.84 4.31
N HIS A 26 0.15 3.86 3.61
CA HIS A 26 0.54 5.13 4.21
C HIS A 26 -0.65 5.86 4.86
N GLN A 27 -1.79 5.95 4.16
CA GLN A 27 -3.00 6.58 4.69
C GLN A 27 -3.54 5.85 5.93
N ALA A 28 -3.42 4.52 6.01
CA ALA A 28 -3.84 3.76 7.18
C ALA A 28 -2.98 4.11 8.42
N VAL A 29 -1.69 4.36 8.25
CA VAL A 29 -0.82 4.83 9.35
C VAL A 29 -1.19 6.24 9.78
N HIS A 30 -1.49 7.13 8.84
CA HIS A 30 -1.99 8.47 9.17
C HIS A 30 -3.29 8.42 9.97
N ALA A 31 -4.23 7.54 9.57
CA ALA A 31 -5.46 7.31 10.31
C ALA A 31 -5.18 6.81 11.74
N LEU A 32 -4.18 5.91 11.92
CA LEU A 32 -3.76 5.43 13.24
C LEU A 32 -3.19 6.56 14.11
N MET A 33 -2.35 7.42 13.55
CA MET A 33 -1.83 8.59 14.26
C MET A 33 -2.95 9.54 14.68
N GLY A 34 -3.89 9.80 13.78
CA GLY A 34 -5.09 10.59 14.08
C GLY A 34 -5.92 9.97 15.21
N LEU A 35 -6.14 8.65 15.17
CA LEU A 35 -6.86 7.93 16.22
C LEU A 35 -6.18 8.07 17.60
N ILE A 36 -4.85 7.89 17.64
CA ILE A 36 -4.06 7.99 18.88
C ILE A 36 -4.16 9.40 19.50
N GLN A 37 -4.24 10.44 18.67
CA GLN A 37 -4.32 11.84 19.10
C GLN A 37 -5.76 12.31 19.38
N THR A 38 -6.77 11.55 18.97
CA THR A 38 -8.18 11.89 19.16
C THR A 38 -8.63 11.48 20.56
N PRO A 39 -9.42 12.34 21.27
CA PRO A 39 -10.02 11.95 22.56
C PRO A 39 -10.80 10.64 22.47
N PRO A 40 -10.76 9.78 23.50
CA PRO A 40 -11.35 8.44 23.45
C PRO A 40 -12.86 8.39 23.16
N ASP A 41 -13.58 9.43 23.53
CA ASP A 41 -15.03 9.57 23.28
C ASP A 41 -15.38 9.96 21.84
N GLN A 42 -14.39 10.38 21.05
CA GLN A 42 -14.55 10.80 19.66
C GLN A 42 -13.84 9.86 18.67
N GLN A 43 -13.19 8.81 19.15
CA GLN A 43 -12.50 7.84 18.32
C GLN A 43 -13.48 6.97 17.55
N THR A 44 -13.28 6.84 16.23
CA THR A 44 -14.05 5.97 15.33
C THR A 44 -13.12 5.13 14.46
N LEU A 45 -13.68 4.07 13.85
CA LEU A 45 -12.98 3.23 12.88
C LEU A 45 -13.33 3.55 11.42
N ASP A 46 -14.11 4.58 11.18
CA ASP A 46 -14.67 4.88 9.85
C ASP A 46 -13.57 5.06 8.79
N GLU A 47 -12.48 5.76 9.14
CA GLU A 47 -11.36 5.97 8.24
C GLU A 47 -10.66 4.64 7.87
N PHE A 48 -10.48 3.73 8.84
CA PHE A 48 -9.88 2.42 8.58
C PHE A 48 -10.76 1.55 7.69
N ILE A 49 -12.08 1.58 7.91
CA ILE A 49 -13.06 0.88 7.06
C ILE A 49 -12.98 1.39 5.62
N LEU A 50 -12.88 2.73 5.45
CA LEU A 50 -12.74 3.34 4.13
C LEU A 50 -11.45 2.90 3.44
N ARG A 51 -10.29 2.99 4.11
CA ARG A 51 -9.00 2.55 3.57
C ARG A 51 -9.03 1.06 3.18
N ARG A 52 -9.64 0.22 4.03
CA ARG A 52 -9.78 -1.21 3.75
C ARG A 52 -10.63 -1.53 2.52
N ARG A 53 -11.70 -0.78 2.31
CA ARG A 53 -12.56 -0.95 1.12
C ARG A 53 -11.80 -0.58 -0.15
N GLU A 54 -11.07 0.53 -0.11
CA GLU A 54 -10.29 1.00 -1.25
C GLU A 54 -9.15 0.03 -1.58
N ASP A 55 -8.40 -0.39 -0.59
CA ASP A 55 -7.31 -1.36 -0.76
C ASP A 55 -7.81 -2.72 -1.30
N LYS A 56 -8.99 -3.19 -0.84
CA LYS A 56 -9.62 -4.38 -1.40
C LYS A 56 -9.99 -4.19 -2.88
N ARG A 57 -10.51 -3.02 -3.27
CA ARG A 57 -10.82 -2.69 -4.67
C ARG A 57 -9.56 -2.73 -5.53
N ILE A 58 -8.48 -2.08 -5.07
CA ILE A 58 -7.18 -2.07 -5.75
C ILE A 58 -6.65 -3.49 -5.95
N THR A 59 -6.69 -4.32 -4.90
CA THR A 59 -6.24 -5.71 -4.96
C THR A 59 -7.06 -6.55 -5.95
N GLN A 60 -8.37 -6.34 -6.01
CA GLN A 60 -9.25 -7.02 -6.98
C GLN A 60 -8.95 -6.59 -8.41
N GLU A 61 -8.70 -5.31 -8.65
CA GLU A 61 -8.28 -4.80 -9.96
C GLU A 61 -6.92 -5.36 -10.37
N MET A 62 -5.95 -5.44 -9.45
CA MET A 62 -4.66 -6.07 -9.70
C MET A 62 -4.81 -7.53 -10.13
N THR A 63 -5.61 -8.31 -9.40
CA THR A 63 -5.87 -9.71 -9.74
C THR A 63 -6.52 -9.84 -11.11
N SER A 64 -7.51 -9.01 -11.42
CA SER A 64 -8.18 -9.02 -12.73
C SER A 64 -7.23 -8.65 -13.87
N LEU A 65 -6.35 -7.67 -13.62
CA LEU A 65 -5.34 -7.25 -14.60
C LEU A 65 -4.31 -8.37 -14.83
N LEU A 66 -3.83 -9.02 -13.77
CA LEU A 66 -2.91 -10.17 -13.87
C LEU A 66 -3.53 -11.33 -14.66
N CYS A 67 -4.83 -11.64 -14.45
CA CYS A 67 -5.51 -12.68 -15.19
C CYS A 67 -5.68 -12.36 -16.68
N SER A 68 -5.86 -11.09 -17.04
CA SER A 68 -6.15 -10.66 -18.40
C SER A 68 -4.92 -10.23 -19.21
N ALA A 69 -3.82 -9.88 -18.55
CA ALA A 69 -2.61 -9.42 -19.22
C ALA A 69 -1.81 -10.60 -19.78
N PHE A 70 -1.42 -10.50 -21.04
CA PHE A 70 -0.55 -11.48 -21.68
C PHE A 70 0.91 -11.28 -21.31
N ILE A 71 1.34 -10.02 -21.17
CA ILE A 71 2.70 -9.63 -20.77
C ILE A 71 2.60 -8.68 -19.60
N THR A 72 3.48 -8.83 -18.61
CA THR A 72 3.58 -8.01 -17.40
C THR A 72 4.93 -7.29 -17.33
N PRO A 73 5.01 -6.10 -16.71
CA PRO A 73 6.25 -5.32 -16.62
C PRO A 73 7.30 -5.93 -15.67
N LEU A 74 6.85 -6.76 -14.73
CA LEU A 74 7.67 -7.52 -13.78
C LEU A 74 7.18 -8.97 -13.80
N GLU A 75 7.90 -9.88 -13.16
CA GLU A 75 7.44 -11.26 -13.00
C GLU A 75 6.07 -11.29 -12.29
N ARG A 76 5.15 -12.12 -12.78
CA ARG A 76 3.78 -12.19 -12.23
C ARG A 76 3.75 -12.51 -10.75
N GLU A 77 4.59 -13.43 -10.32
CA GLU A 77 4.72 -13.87 -8.94
C GLU A 77 5.21 -12.72 -8.03
N ASP A 78 6.10 -11.87 -8.53
CA ASP A 78 6.59 -10.70 -7.81
C ASP A 78 5.51 -9.64 -7.66
N ILE A 79 4.74 -9.36 -8.72
CA ILE A 79 3.61 -8.43 -8.67
C ILE A 79 2.57 -8.92 -7.67
N GLU A 80 2.21 -10.21 -7.72
CA GLU A 80 1.22 -10.80 -6.82
C GLU A 80 1.70 -10.76 -5.37
N SER A 81 2.95 -11.14 -5.12
CA SER A 81 3.57 -11.15 -3.79
C SER A 81 3.63 -9.75 -3.20
N LEU A 82 4.06 -8.75 -3.98
CA LEU A 82 4.12 -7.36 -3.56
C LEU A 82 2.73 -6.79 -3.27
N SER A 83 1.77 -7.01 -4.18
CA SER A 83 0.38 -6.59 -4.00
C SER A 83 -0.23 -7.17 -2.72
N HIS A 84 0.01 -8.47 -2.47
CA HIS A 84 -0.47 -9.12 -1.27
C HIS A 84 0.21 -8.60 0.00
N ALA A 85 1.51 -8.32 -0.04
CA ALA A 85 2.24 -7.75 1.09
C ALA A 85 1.71 -6.34 1.43
N LEU A 86 1.50 -5.48 0.44
CA LEU A 86 0.93 -4.14 0.61
C LEU A 86 -0.47 -4.21 1.19
N TYR A 87 -1.35 -5.08 0.67
CA TYR A 87 -2.71 -5.30 1.18
C TYR A 87 -2.76 -5.68 2.66
N ARG A 88 -1.74 -6.36 3.17
CA ARG A 88 -1.69 -6.78 4.59
C ARG A 88 -1.46 -5.61 5.54
N ILE A 89 -0.85 -4.51 5.10
CA ILE A 89 -0.50 -3.38 5.97
C ILE A 89 -1.76 -2.69 6.52
N PRO A 90 -2.67 -2.13 5.69
CA PRO A 90 -3.89 -1.51 6.19
C PRO A 90 -4.74 -2.45 7.02
N LYS A 91 -4.81 -3.73 6.64
CA LYS A 91 -5.53 -4.77 7.37
C LYS A 91 -4.99 -4.99 8.79
N THR A 92 -3.67 -4.95 8.95
CA THR A 92 -3.04 -5.14 10.25
C THR A 92 -3.23 -3.91 11.13
N ILE A 93 -3.14 -2.71 10.53
CA ILE A 93 -3.35 -1.44 11.22
C ILE A 93 -4.80 -1.32 11.72
N GLU A 94 -5.79 -1.65 10.87
CA GLU A 94 -7.21 -1.70 11.26
C GLU A 94 -7.43 -2.60 12.49
N LYS A 95 -6.91 -3.82 12.46
CA LYS A 95 -7.01 -4.75 13.58
C LYS A 95 -6.36 -4.23 14.87
N PHE A 96 -5.26 -3.50 14.73
CA PHE A 96 -4.63 -2.86 15.88
C PHE A 96 -5.50 -1.73 16.43
N ALA A 97 -6.06 -0.88 15.56
CA ALA A 97 -6.98 0.18 15.93
C ALA A 97 -8.24 -0.37 16.65
N GLU A 98 -8.85 -1.46 16.12
CA GLU A 98 -9.96 -2.15 16.77
C GLU A 98 -9.60 -2.59 18.20
N ARG A 99 -8.44 -3.21 18.38
CA ARG A 99 -7.97 -3.66 19.69
C ARG A 99 -7.70 -2.50 20.64
N LEU A 100 -7.14 -1.41 20.13
CA LEU A 100 -6.88 -0.20 20.91
C LEU A 100 -8.18 0.38 21.47
N LEU A 101 -9.25 0.43 20.66
CA LEU A 101 -10.56 0.92 21.08
C LEU A 101 -11.25 -0.01 22.07
N VAL A 102 -11.21 -1.34 21.83
CA VAL A 102 -11.90 -2.33 22.68
C VAL A 102 -11.20 -2.48 24.02
N SER A 103 -9.87 -2.47 24.04
CA SER A 103 -9.11 -2.76 25.27
C SER A 103 -9.22 -1.65 26.31
N ARG A 104 -9.68 -0.44 25.94
CA ARG A 104 -9.69 0.75 26.80
C ARG A 104 -8.45 0.81 27.70
N LEU A 105 -7.32 0.37 27.14
CA LEU A 105 -6.08 0.29 27.86
C LEU A 105 -5.77 1.69 28.40
N GLN A 106 -5.66 1.81 29.70
CA GLN A 106 -5.15 2.97 30.43
C GLN A 106 -3.68 3.24 30.12
N ILE A 107 -3.14 2.62 29.09
CA ILE A 107 -1.85 2.95 28.51
C ILE A 107 -2.09 4.21 27.71
N GLY A 108 -1.59 5.33 28.20
CA GLY A 108 -1.79 6.62 27.55
C GLY A 108 -1.45 6.53 26.06
N ALA A 109 -2.32 7.09 25.22
CA ALA A 109 -2.14 7.10 23.77
C ALA A 109 -0.74 7.58 23.34
N GLU A 110 -0.14 8.43 24.13
CA GLU A 110 1.25 8.93 23.98
C GLU A 110 2.31 7.80 23.95
N ALA A 111 2.05 6.67 24.64
CA ALA A 111 3.00 5.55 24.65
C ALA A 111 3.17 4.91 23.24
N PHE A 112 2.18 5.03 22.37
CA PHE A 112 2.22 4.47 21.00
C PHE A 112 2.64 5.50 19.93
N LEU A 113 2.72 6.77 20.27
CA LEU A 113 2.99 7.81 19.29
C LEU A 113 4.36 7.64 18.63
N GLY A 114 5.38 7.30 19.41
CA GLY A 114 6.74 7.05 18.88
C GLY A 114 6.79 5.88 17.92
N GLN A 115 6.09 4.80 18.21
CA GLN A 115 5.99 3.63 17.32
C GLN A 115 5.19 3.96 16.05
N ALA A 116 4.10 4.73 16.16
CA ALA A 116 3.31 5.18 15.02
C ALA A 116 4.14 6.09 14.09
N GLN A 117 4.97 6.98 14.63
CA GLN A 117 5.90 7.81 13.85
C GLN A 117 6.98 6.99 13.12
N LEU A 118 7.49 5.92 13.74
CA LEU A 118 8.42 5.00 13.07
C LEU A 118 7.73 4.23 11.95
N LEU A 119 6.49 3.81 12.17
CA LEU A 119 5.69 3.13 11.16
C LEU A 119 5.37 4.07 9.99
N GLU A 120 5.09 5.35 10.25
CA GLU A 120 4.91 6.37 9.22
C GLU A 120 6.15 6.47 8.31
N LYS A 121 7.33 6.64 8.88
CA LYS A 121 8.59 6.68 8.13
C LYS A 121 8.84 5.41 7.33
N ALA A 122 8.49 4.25 7.88
CA ALA A 122 8.61 2.98 7.18
C ALA A 122 7.67 2.90 5.98
N THR A 123 6.42 3.32 6.13
CA THR A 123 5.45 3.33 5.01
C THR A 123 5.77 4.39 3.97
N ASP A 124 6.32 5.56 4.34
CA ASP A 124 6.87 6.55 3.42
C ASP A 124 7.97 5.93 2.55
N THR A 125 8.92 5.23 3.20
CA THR A 125 10.01 4.56 2.49
C THR A 125 9.49 3.50 1.52
N VAL A 126 8.53 2.68 1.96
CA VAL A 126 7.89 1.66 1.10
C VAL A 126 7.18 2.32 -0.09
N PHE A 127 6.45 3.40 0.14
CA PHE A 127 5.76 4.13 -0.91
C PHE A 127 6.74 4.68 -1.96
N ASP A 128 7.84 5.28 -1.52
CA ASP A 128 8.87 5.77 -2.42
C ASP A 128 9.56 4.65 -3.20
N MET A 129 9.85 3.52 -2.56
CA MET A 129 10.41 2.34 -3.23
C MET A 129 9.47 1.80 -4.30
N VAL A 130 8.17 1.70 -4.01
CA VAL A 130 7.17 1.22 -4.98
C VAL A 130 7.08 2.18 -6.17
N ARG A 131 7.10 3.48 -5.95
CA ARG A 131 7.13 4.48 -7.05
C ARG A 131 8.36 4.35 -7.94
N GLN A 132 9.50 3.99 -7.37
CA GLN A 132 10.74 3.79 -8.13
C GLN A 132 10.69 2.57 -9.06
N LEU A 133 9.84 1.58 -8.79
CA LEU A 133 9.69 0.40 -9.66
C LEU A 133 9.31 0.76 -11.09
N ARG A 134 8.51 1.81 -11.29
CA ARG A 134 8.13 2.32 -12.61
C ARG A 134 9.32 2.73 -13.46
N HIS A 135 10.37 3.24 -12.83
CA HIS A 135 11.57 3.72 -13.51
C HIS A 135 12.60 2.60 -13.77
N GLY A 136 12.34 1.39 -13.24
CA GLY A 136 13.20 0.21 -13.38
C GLY A 136 14.59 0.34 -12.74
N PRO A 137 15.28 -0.76 -12.48
CA PRO A 137 16.73 -0.70 -12.29
C PRO A 137 17.34 -0.44 -13.67
N HIS A 138 17.66 0.81 -13.94
CA HIS A 138 18.53 1.30 -15.03
C HIS A 138 18.78 0.31 -16.18
N LEU A 139 17.80 0.12 -17.07
CA LEU A 139 18.02 -0.46 -18.39
C LEU A 139 19.14 0.29 -19.14
N ASP A 140 19.34 1.56 -18.80
CA ASP A 140 20.42 2.41 -19.34
C ASP A 140 21.83 1.85 -19.04
N LYS A 141 22.04 1.20 -17.88
CA LYS A 141 23.33 0.57 -17.56
C LYS A 141 23.58 -0.76 -18.26
N ILE A 142 22.53 -1.41 -18.76
CA ILE A 142 22.66 -2.66 -19.54
C ILE A 142 22.97 -2.34 -21.01
N GLN A 143 22.54 -1.20 -21.52
CA GLN A 143 22.87 -0.76 -22.88
C GLN A 143 24.30 -0.24 -23.02
N GLU A 144 24.92 0.27 -21.94
CA GLU A 144 26.33 0.68 -21.95
C GLU A 144 27.33 -0.48 -21.76
N ALA A 145 26.86 -1.69 -21.41
CA ALA A 145 27.70 -2.87 -21.22
C ALA A 145 27.77 -3.82 -22.43
N ASN A 146 27.15 -3.48 -23.56
CA ASN A 146 27.26 -4.10 -24.87
C ASN A 146 27.85 -3.11 -25.88
#